data_c9042171df49c1034059da9821ba1822
#
_entry.id   c9042171df49c1034059da9821ba1822
#
_cell.length_a   1.000
_cell.length_b   1.000
_cell.length_c   1.000
_cell.angle_alpha   90.00
_cell.angle_beta   90.00
_cell.angle_gamma   90.00
#
_symmetry.space_group_name_H-M   'P 1'
#
loop_
_entity.id
_entity.type
_entity.pdbx_description
1 polymer ?
#
loop_
_entity_poly.entity_id
_entity_poly.type
_entity_poly.pdbx_seq_one_letter_code
_entity_poly.pdbx_strand_id
1 'polypeptide(L)'
;MKKLAVLIPTYNCAKYLQESIDSILNQTYSDFDLYIYDDCSTDHSFEIIKSYTDDRIFYIKNSENLGIARTLNLGLEKLAPNYEYIARMDADDWCFPERFQKQLDFMDANQDIAMSGTQAFWLKEMDKIQLNNWLQPVNYNYIKLYLLFGASFGHQTIIFRSQVIKENNFYYDVNVKTCEDWDLWTRIVQKQIIVNLPDFLLKNRIVSTSNHRSIENKKIHLKERSIIISNYWKTFDISLSPEQIFEYYYDTDINIQDNFLYKLKILIDSFNELFLKHALNLEKEDKKNFSYMLARKLLDYWKRSTISKYNPFVWFVLLTRVKFMNTVRLIKSQLN
;
A
#
# COMPACT_ATOMS: atom_id res chain seq x y z
N MET A 1 27.79 -15.58 -1.98
CA MET A 1 26.82 -14.63 -1.37
C MET A 1 25.49 -14.97 -1.99
N LYS A 2 24.45 -15.21 -1.19
CA LYS A 2 23.11 -15.50 -1.72
C LYS A 2 22.52 -14.27 -2.37
N LYS A 3 21.64 -14.46 -3.34
CA LYS A 3 21.07 -13.37 -4.14
C LYS A 3 19.94 -12.64 -3.40
N LEU A 4 19.16 -13.36 -2.60
CA LEU A 4 17.96 -12.88 -1.93
C LEU A 4 18.13 -12.90 -0.41
N ALA A 5 17.79 -11.80 0.26
CA ALA A 5 17.47 -11.76 1.68
C ALA A 5 15.95 -11.60 1.85
N VAL A 6 15.37 -12.32 2.81
CA VAL A 6 13.96 -12.16 3.23
C VAL A 6 13.96 -11.47 4.57
N LEU A 7 13.26 -10.35 4.69
CA LEU A 7 13.16 -9.52 5.90
C LEU A 7 11.78 -9.64 6.52
N ILE A 8 11.72 -10.18 7.74
CA ILE A 8 10.50 -10.26 8.56
C ILE A 8 10.65 -9.41 9.81
N PRO A 9 9.96 -8.28 9.94
CA PRO A 9 9.78 -7.64 11.24
C PRO A 9 8.75 -8.43 12.05
N THR A 10 9.06 -8.69 13.33
CA THR A 10 8.21 -9.48 14.23
C THR A 10 8.01 -8.76 15.55
N TYR A 11 6.77 -8.67 15.99
CA TYR A 11 6.41 -8.20 17.33
C TYR A 11 5.14 -8.87 17.82
N ASN A 12 5.26 -9.72 18.86
CA ASN A 12 4.15 -10.45 19.48
C ASN A 12 3.27 -11.22 18.46
N CYS A 13 3.92 -12.01 17.57
CA CYS A 13 3.28 -12.76 16.49
C CYS A 13 3.29 -14.28 16.69
N ALA A 14 3.51 -14.80 17.92
CA ALA A 14 3.67 -16.23 18.18
C ALA A 14 2.57 -17.09 17.56
N LYS A 15 1.34 -16.58 17.51
CA LYS A 15 0.17 -17.33 16.99
C LYS A 15 0.29 -17.74 15.52
N TYR A 16 0.98 -16.95 14.69
CA TYR A 16 1.03 -17.14 13.23
C TYR A 16 2.44 -17.31 12.69
N LEU A 17 3.43 -16.97 13.50
CA LEU A 17 4.83 -16.88 13.10
C LEU A 17 5.36 -18.20 12.52
N GLN A 18 4.97 -19.34 13.08
CA GLN A 18 5.36 -20.65 12.57
C GLN A 18 4.85 -20.86 11.14
N GLU A 19 3.57 -20.60 10.88
CA GLU A 19 3.00 -20.73 9.51
C GLU A 19 3.70 -19.80 8.52
N SER A 20 4.05 -18.59 8.94
CA SER A 20 4.78 -17.62 8.12
C SER A 20 6.19 -18.11 7.77
N ILE A 21 6.97 -18.52 8.76
CA ILE A 21 8.33 -19.08 8.57
C ILE A 21 8.27 -20.32 7.67
N ASP A 22 7.39 -21.27 7.95
CA ASP A 22 7.25 -22.49 7.16
C ASP A 22 6.92 -22.18 5.68
N SER A 23 6.06 -21.19 5.42
CA SER A 23 5.72 -20.79 4.05
C SER A 23 6.91 -20.21 3.27
N ILE A 24 7.85 -19.58 3.98
CA ILE A 24 9.09 -19.05 3.40
C ILE A 24 10.10 -20.17 3.19
N LEU A 25 10.30 -21.03 4.15
CA LEU A 25 11.28 -22.12 4.05
C LEU A 25 10.91 -23.12 2.94
N ASN A 26 9.61 -23.23 2.60
CA ASN A 26 9.07 -24.09 1.55
C ASN A 26 8.97 -23.43 0.17
N GLN A 27 9.66 -22.30 -0.06
CA GLN A 27 9.70 -21.68 -1.39
C GLN A 27 10.45 -22.55 -2.40
N THR A 28 10.00 -22.52 -3.67
CA THR A 28 10.68 -23.23 -4.79
C THR A 28 12.07 -22.67 -5.06
N TYR A 29 12.24 -21.35 -4.90
CA TYR A 29 13.55 -20.73 -4.86
C TYR A 29 14.15 -20.86 -3.45
N SER A 30 15.18 -21.67 -3.29
CA SER A 30 15.75 -22.02 -1.95
C SER A 30 17.02 -21.28 -1.57
N ASP A 31 17.67 -20.55 -2.51
CA ASP A 31 18.94 -19.85 -2.27
C ASP A 31 18.73 -18.45 -1.71
N PHE A 32 18.21 -18.39 -0.49
CA PHE A 32 17.98 -17.14 0.25
C PHE A 32 18.44 -17.24 1.71
N ASP A 33 18.58 -16.09 2.36
CA ASP A 33 18.72 -15.97 3.82
C ASP A 33 17.46 -15.30 4.39
N LEU A 34 16.97 -15.82 5.51
CA LEU A 34 15.79 -15.35 6.22
C LEU A 34 16.21 -14.58 7.47
N TYR A 35 15.99 -13.29 7.49
CA TYR A 35 16.27 -12.41 8.61
C TYR A 35 14.98 -12.05 9.35
N ILE A 36 14.88 -12.50 10.60
CA ILE A 36 13.76 -12.20 11.50
C ILE A 36 14.23 -11.16 12.51
N TYR A 37 13.70 -9.95 12.36
CA TYR A 37 13.94 -8.82 13.25
C TYR A 37 12.84 -8.76 14.32
N ASP A 38 13.13 -9.23 15.51
CA ASP A 38 12.22 -9.22 16.65
C ASP A 38 12.28 -7.87 17.37
N ASP A 39 11.21 -7.11 17.27
CA ASP A 39 11.06 -5.78 17.85
C ASP A 39 10.70 -5.83 19.34
N CYS A 40 11.49 -6.62 20.11
CA CYS A 40 11.34 -6.82 21.55
C CYS A 40 10.03 -7.51 21.95
N SER A 41 9.69 -8.64 21.28
CA SER A 41 8.52 -9.46 21.63
C SER A 41 8.57 -9.94 23.09
N THR A 42 7.38 -10.04 23.69
CA THR A 42 7.13 -10.49 25.06
C THR A 42 6.30 -11.78 25.13
N ASP A 43 5.86 -12.26 23.96
CA ASP A 43 5.15 -13.54 23.82
C ASP A 43 6.14 -14.68 23.46
N HIS A 44 5.61 -15.83 23.06
CA HIS A 44 6.41 -17.01 22.68
C HIS A 44 7.05 -16.94 21.27
N SER A 45 7.15 -15.75 20.66
CA SER A 45 7.76 -15.62 19.33
C SER A 45 9.22 -16.08 19.30
N PHE A 46 9.99 -15.76 20.33
CA PHE A 46 11.39 -16.18 20.43
C PHE A 46 11.54 -17.70 20.50
N GLU A 47 10.75 -18.39 21.32
CA GLU A 47 10.79 -19.85 21.47
C GLU A 47 10.46 -20.55 20.14
N ILE A 48 9.51 -20.02 19.38
CA ILE A 48 9.15 -20.52 18.04
C ILE A 48 10.34 -20.39 17.10
N ILE A 49 10.97 -19.20 17.00
CA ILE A 49 12.10 -18.97 16.11
C ILE A 49 13.27 -19.90 16.50
N LYS A 50 13.56 -20.02 17.78
CA LYS A 50 14.66 -20.84 18.31
C LYS A 50 14.43 -22.35 18.08
N SER A 51 13.20 -22.80 17.84
CA SER A 51 12.92 -24.21 17.57
C SER A 51 13.35 -24.64 16.15
N TYR A 52 13.64 -23.72 15.26
CA TYR A 52 14.16 -24.00 13.92
C TYR A 52 15.66 -24.26 13.94
N THR A 53 16.09 -25.26 13.16
CA THR A 53 17.51 -25.62 12.96
C THR A 53 17.99 -25.35 11.53
N ASP A 54 17.20 -24.60 10.74
CA ASP A 54 17.52 -24.26 9.35
C ASP A 54 18.58 -23.15 9.31
N ASP A 55 19.73 -23.44 8.67
CA ASP A 55 20.89 -22.54 8.59
C ASP A 55 20.62 -21.24 7.83
N ARG A 56 19.48 -21.14 7.14
CA ARG A 56 19.06 -19.93 6.44
C ARG A 56 18.46 -18.88 7.37
N ILE A 57 18.14 -19.22 8.63
CA ILE A 57 17.45 -18.32 9.57
C ILE A 57 18.46 -17.54 10.40
N PHE A 58 18.35 -16.22 10.36
CA PHE A 58 19.09 -15.27 11.18
C PHE A 58 18.14 -14.49 12.07
N TYR A 59 18.26 -14.67 13.38
CA TYR A 59 17.45 -13.98 14.38
C TYR A 59 18.20 -12.76 14.93
N ILE A 60 17.56 -11.61 14.91
CA ILE A 60 18.05 -10.36 15.47
C ILE A 60 16.97 -9.78 16.40
N LYS A 61 17.33 -9.53 17.66
CA LYS A 61 16.42 -8.92 18.64
C LYS A 61 16.79 -7.47 18.89
N ASN A 62 15.82 -6.57 18.80
CA ASN A 62 15.96 -5.19 19.25
C ASN A 62 15.99 -5.14 20.79
N SER A 63 16.73 -4.17 21.35
CA SER A 63 16.82 -3.97 22.81
C SER A 63 15.51 -3.41 23.40
N GLU A 64 14.71 -2.75 22.59
CA GLU A 64 13.41 -2.17 22.92
C GLU A 64 12.48 -2.21 21.72
N ASN A 65 11.19 -1.94 21.89
CA ASN A 65 10.25 -1.81 20.78
C ASN A 65 10.49 -0.48 20.05
N LEU A 66 11.03 -0.56 18.85
CA LEU A 66 11.39 0.58 17.99
C LEU A 66 10.25 0.98 17.03
N GLY A 67 9.27 0.09 16.84
CA GLY A 67 8.22 0.20 15.83
C GLY A 67 8.65 -0.26 14.44
N ILE A 68 7.64 -0.52 13.58
CA ILE A 68 7.80 -1.20 12.29
C ILE A 68 8.81 -0.49 11.36
N ALA A 69 8.72 0.84 11.22
CA ALA A 69 9.55 1.61 10.31
C ALA A 69 11.04 1.55 10.67
N ARG A 70 11.37 1.71 11.97
CA ARG A 70 12.77 1.63 12.43
C ARG A 70 13.31 0.21 12.32
N THR A 71 12.52 -0.78 12.69
CA THR A 71 12.92 -2.20 12.62
C THR A 71 13.18 -2.61 11.16
N LEU A 72 12.33 -2.19 10.22
CA LEU A 72 12.57 -2.41 8.79
C LEU A 72 13.82 -1.68 8.29
N ASN A 73 14.05 -0.44 8.71
CA ASN A 73 15.24 0.31 8.31
C ASN A 73 16.52 -0.35 8.76
N LEU A 74 16.60 -0.87 10.01
CA LEU A 74 17.75 -1.64 10.51
C LEU A 74 18.03 -2.86 9.61
N GLY A 75 16.97 -3.55 9.18
CA GLY A 75 17.08 -4.65 8.22
C GLY A 75 17.60 -4.18 6.87
N LEU A 76 17.01 -3.14 6.28
CA LEU A 76 17.41 -2.61 4.98
C LEU A 76 18.86 -2.12 4.98
N GLU A 77 19.29 -1.39 6.00
CA GLU A 77 20.67 -0.90 6.16
C GLU A 77 21.69 -2.03 6.19
N LYS A 78 21.37 -3.12 6.91
CA LYS A 78 22.24 -4.30 7.02
C LYS A 78 22.25 -5.13 5.72
N LEU A 79 21.10 -5.31 5.09
CA LEU A 79 20.94 -6.26 3.99
C LEU A 79 21.27 -5.65 2.62
N ALA A 80 20.90 -4.40 2.37
CA ALA A 80 21.09 -3.79 1.06
C ALA A 80 22.55 -3.77 0.53
N PRO A 81 23.60 -3.66 1.38
CA PRO A 81 24.98 -3.80 0.92
C PRO A 81 25.39 -5.21 0.51
N ASN A 82 24.66 -6.24 0.97
CA ASN A 82 25.10 -7.62 0.93
C ASN A 82 24.29 -8.55 0.02
N TYR A 83 23.11 -8.09 -0.43
CA TYR A 83 22.20 -8.87 -1.27
C TYR A 83 21.78 -8.08 -2.48
N GLU A 84 21.48 -8.77 -3.57
CA GLU A 84 20.95 -8.15 -4.80
C GLU A 84 19.48 -7.76 -4.62
N TYR A 85 18.72 -8.60 -3.91
CA TYR A 85 17.31 -8.40 -3.66
C TYR A 85 16.96 -8.54 -2.17
N ILE A 86 15.97 -7.78 -1.74
CA ILE A 86 15.38 -7.90 -0.40
C ILE A 86 13.88 -8.09 -0.54
N ALA A 87 13.38 -9.27 -0.17
CA ALA A 87 11.95 -9.54 -0.05
C ALA A 87 11.47 -9.15 1.35
N ARG A 88 10.29 -8.57 1.43
CA ARG A 88 9.61 -8.29 2.70
C ARG A 88 8.47 -9.27 2.91
N MET A 89 8.23 -9.67 4.17
CA MET A 89 7.11 -10.50 4.57
C MET A 89 6.62 -10.09 5.96
N ASP A 90 5.31 -10.18 6.22
CA ASP A 90 4.75 -10.04 7.56
C ASP A 90 4.81 -11.37 8.33
N ALA A 91 4.98 -11.27 9.65
CA ALA A 91 5.10 -12.43 10.54
C ALA A 91 3.76 -13.18 10.75
N ASP A 92 2.65 -12.63 10.28
CA ASP A 92 1.31 -13.20 10.40
C ASP A 92 0.68 -13.63 9.05
N ASP A 93 1.43 -13.47 7.95
CA ASP A 93 0.97 -13.81 6.60
C ASP A 93 1.53 -15.14 6.08
N TRP A 94 1.06 -15.57 4.91
CA TRP A 94 1.49 -16.79 4.27
C TRP A 94 1.74 -16.56 2.77
N CYS A 95 2.89 -17.04 2.24
CA CYS A 95 3.20 -16.93 0.82
C CYS A 95 3.14 -18.26 0.08
N PHE A 96 2.71 -18.21 -1.20
CA PHE A 96 2.71 -19.38 -2.08
C PHE A 96 4.14 -19.79 -2.45
N PRO A 97 4.37 -21.10 -2.68
CA PRO A 97 5.73 -21.63 -2.89
C PRO A 97 6.49 -20.98 -4.06
N GLU A 98 5.80 -20.51 -5.08
CA GLU A 98 6.40 -19.97 -6.30
C GLU A 98 6.72 -18.48 -6.22
N ARG A 99 6.44 -17.80 -5.09
CA ARG A 99 6.53 -16.35 -4.97
C ARG A 99 7.91 -15.83 -5.32
N PHE A 100 8.94 -16.33 -4.65
CA PHE A 100 10.29 -15.79 -4.84
C PHE A 100 10.82 -16.10 -6.24
N GLN A 101 10.61 -17.32 -6.74
CA GLN A 101 11.05 -17.68 -8.09
C GLN A 101 10.44 -16.75 -9.12
N LYS A 102 9.11 -16.57 -9.13
CA LYS A 102 8.42 -15.74 -10.12
C LYS A 102 8.82 -14.27 -10.05
N GLN A 103 8.94 -13.70 -8.84
CA GLN A 103 9.33 -12.30 -8.70
C GLN A 103 10.80 -12.08 -9.10
N LEU A 104 11.70 -12.99 -8.76
CA LEU A 104 13.12 -12.88 -9.14
C LEU A 104 13.30 -13.05 -10.65
N ASP A 105 12.69 -14.07 -11.27
CA ASP A 105 12.75 -14.26 -12.72
C ASP A 105 12.25 -13.02 -13.47
N PHE A 106 11.16 -12.43 -12.98
CA PHE A 106 10.63 -11.20 -13.55
C PHE A 106 11.59 -10.02 -13.39
N MET A 107 12.15 -9.81 -12.20
CA MET A 107 13.07 -8.69 -11.94
C MET A 107 14.42 -8.87 -12.65
N ASP A 108 14.89 -10.12 -12.82
CA ASP A 108 16.09 -10.42 -13.58
C ASP A 108 15.93 -10.12 -15.08
N ALA A 109 14.75 -10.41 -15.62
CA ALA A 109 14.43 -10.08 -17.00
C ALA A 109 14.16 -8.59 -17.24
N ASN A 110 13.90 -7.80 -16.19
CA ASN A 110 13.53 -6.38 -16.27
C ASN A 110 14.41 -5.56 -15.32
N GLN A 111 15.63 -5.24 -15.75
CA GLN A 111 16.66 -4.62 -14.92
C GLN A 111 16.36 -3.17 -14.51
N ASP A 112 15.46 -2.50 -15.19
CA ASP A 112 14.98 -1.15 -14.92
C ASP A 112 13.93 -1.10 -13.79
N ILE A 113 13.40 -2.25 -13.38
CA ILE A 113 12.42 -2.33 -12.28
C ILE A 113 13.12 -2.34 -10.93
N ALA A 114 12.80 -1.36 -10.11
CA ALA A 114 13.35 -1.16 -8.78
C ALA A 114 12.65 -1.99 -7.69
N MET A 115 11.36 -2.24 -7.86
CA MET A 115 10.54 -2.98 -6.91
C MET A 115 9.39 -3.70 -7.61
N SER A 116 9.16 -4.94 -7.23
CA SER A 116 7.97 -5.70 -7.64
C SER A 116 7.12 -6.08 -6.42
N GLY A 117 5.80 -6.02 -6.58
CA GLY A 117 4.82 -6.62 -5.69
C GLY A 117 4.03 -7.72 -6.39
N THR A 118 3.02 -8.27 -5.71
CA THR A 118 2.11 -9.28 -6.27
C THR A 118 0.67 -9.03 -5.85
N GLN A 119 -0.28 -9.74 -6.46
CA GLN A 119 -1.63 -9.82 -5.94
C GLN A 119 -1.66 -10.71 -4.70
N ALA A 120 -2.71 -10.52 -3.89
CA ALA A 120 -2.90 -11.30 -2.68
C ALA A 120 -4.37 -11.71 -2.49
N PHE A 121 -4.57 -12.70 -1.64
CA PHE A 121 -5.89 -13.05 -1.13
C PHE A 121 -6.04 -12.56 0.30
N TRP A 122 -7.25 -12.17 0.68
CA TRP A 122 -7.60 -11.98 2.07
C TRP A 122 -7.88 -13.33 2.74
N LEU A 123 -7.23 -13.58 3.87
CA LEU A 123 -7.43 -14.77 4.69
C LEU A 123 -8.11 -14.38 6.01
N LYS A 124 -9.26 -14.97 6.30
CA LYS A 124 -9.92 -14.75 7.60
C LYS A 124 -9.21 -15.52 8.71
N GLU A 125 -8.95 -14.84 9.80
CA GLU A 125 -8.14 -15.34 10.92
C GLU A 125 -8.60 -16.69 11.49
N MET A 126 -9.91 -16.83 11.75
CA MET A 126 -10.45 -17.99 12.47
C MET A 126 -10.67 -19.23 11.59
N ASP A 127 -11.01 -19.05 10.34
CA ASP A 127 -11.57 -20.14 9.51
C ASP A 127 -10.58 -20.65 8.46
N LYS A 128 -9.40 -20.03 8.34
CA LYS A 128 -8.45 -20.23 7.23
C LYS A 128 -9.15 -20.10 5.85
N ILE A 129 -10.32 -19.43 5.82
CA ILE A 129 -11.11 -19.24 4.61
C ILE A 129 -10.56 -18.05 3.85
N GLN A 130 -10.19 -18.29 2.59
CA GLN A 130 -9.90 -17.23 1.64
C GLN A 130 -11.18 -16.45 1.36
N LEU A 131 -11.17 -15.12 1.66
CA LEU A 131 -12.36 -14.29 1.50
C LEU A 131 -12.48 -13.76 0.07
N ASN A 132 -11.62 -12.84 -0.30
CA ASN A 132 -11.68 -12.12 -1.57
C ASN A 132 -10.29 -11.90 -2.14
N ASN A 133 -10.23 -11.61 -3.43
CA ASN A 133 -9.04 -11.14 -4.09
C ASN A 133 -8.69 -9.73 -3.61
N TRP A 134 -7.45 -9.51 -3.24
CA TRP A 134 -6.89 -8.19 -3.01
C TRP A 134 -6.11 -7.77 -4.26
N LEU A 135 -6.81 -7.04 -5.14
CA LEU A 135 -6.26 -6.61 -6.41
C LEU A 135 -5.56 -5.26 -6.27
N GLN A 136 -4.34 -5.21 -6.79
CA GLN A 136 -3.51 -4.02 -6.87
C GLN A 136 -3.26 -3.65 -8.35
N PRO A 137 -3.04 -2.36 -8.67
CA PRO A 137 -2.69 -1.96 -10.02
C PRO A 137 -1.37 -2.61 -10.45
N VAL A 138 -1.29 -3.09 -11.70
CA VAL A 138 -0.12 -3.81 -12.24
C VAL A 138 0.85 -2.85 -12.94
N ASN A 139 0.33 -1.97 -13.79
CA ASN A 139 1.14 -1.12 -14.66
C ASN A 139 1.69 0.11 -13.94
N TYR A 140 2.98 0.44 -14.15
CA TYR A 140 3.66 1.59 -13.54
C TYR A 140 2.88 2.91 -13.66
N ASN A 141 2.42 3.26 -14.86
CA ASN A 141 1.69 4.51 -15.07
C ASN A 141 0.38 4.58 -14.28
N TYR A 142 -0.30 3.44 -14.14
CA TYR A 142 -1.52 3.37 -13.32
C TYR A 142 -1.18 3.35 -11.83
N ILE A 143 -0.13 2.65 -11.40
CA ILE A 143 0.39 2.67 -10.02
C ILE A 143 0.66 4.11 -9.58
N LYS A 144 1.35 4.88 -10.41
CA LYS A 144 1.65 6.30 -10.15
C LYS A 144 0.40 7.13 -9.88
N LEU A 145 -0.67 6.93 -10.64
CA LEU A 145 -1.93 7.63 -10.43
C LEU A 145 -2.77 7.05 -9.27
N TYR A 146 -2.67 5.74 -9.03
CA TYR A 146 -3.38 5.09 -7.93
C TYR A 146 -2.87 5.57 -6.57
N LEU A 147 -1.56 5.78 -6.43
CA LEU A 147 -0.91 6.29 -5.23
C LEU A 147 -1.41 7.68 -4.78
N LEU A 148 -2.06 8.44 -5.66
CA LEU A 148 -2.76 9.68 -5.30
C LEU A 148 -3.91 9.45 -4.30
N PHE A 149 -4.40 8.21 -4.17
CA PHE A 149 -5.62 7.91 -3.40
C PHE A 149 -5.47 6.75 -2.43
N GLY A 150 -4.41 5.96 -2.53
CA GLY A 150 -4.18 4.79 -1.69
C GLY A 150 -2.86 4.08 -1.98
N ALA A 151 -2.43 3.23 -1.05
CA ALA A 151 -1.30 2.33 -1.26
C ALA A 151 -1.59 1.37 -2.41
N SER A 152 -0.64 1.22 -3.33
CA SER A 152 -0.75 0.42 -4.55
C SER A 152 -0.02 -0.92 -4.46
N PHE A 153 0.52 -1.27 -3.31
CA PHE A 153 1.19 -2.53 -3.03
C PHE A 153 0.72 -3.09 -1.70
N GLY A 154 0.61 -4.40 -1.61
CA GLY A 154 0.64 -5.09 -0.33
C GLY A 154 2.06 -5.04 0.22
N HIS A 155 2.27 -4.44 1.38
CA HIS A 155 3.59 -4.24 1.96
C HIS A 155 4.38 -5.55 2.04
N GLN A 156 3.74 -6.64 2.42
CA GLN A 156 4.31 -7.98 2.56
C GLN A 156 4.58 -8.70 1.23
N THR A 157 4.13 -8.15 0.09
CA THR A 157 4.32 -8.77 -1.23
C THR A 157 5.58 -8.33 -1.95
N ILE A 158 6.27 -7.30 -1.45
CA ILE A 158 7.32 -6.61 -2.20
C ILE A 158 8.66 -7.34 -2.19
N ILE A 159 9.38 -7.18 -3.30
CA ILE A 159 10.81 -7.42 -3.43
C ILE A 159 11.46 -6.16 -3.98
N PHE A 160 12.49 -5.66 -3.29
CA PHE A 160 13.31 -4.53 -3.71
C PHE A 160 14.57 -5.00 -4.44
N ARG A 161 15.01 -4.24 -5.43
CA ARG A 161 16.40 -4.25 -5.87
C ARG A 161 17.23 -3.41 -4.88
N SER A 162 18.17 -4.04 -4.17
CA SER A 162 18.90 -3.44 -3.05
C SER A 162 19.70 -2.19 -3.43
N GLN A 163 20.27 -2.17 -4.65
CA GLN A 163 21.03 -1.04 -5.16
C GLN A 163 20.20 0.25 -5.15
N VAL A 164 18.92 0.16 -5.51
CA VAL A 164 18.01 1.33 -5.58
C VAL A 164 17.77 1.95 -4.22
N ILE A 165 17.70 1.13 -3.15
CA ILE A 165 17.55 1.60 -1.77
C ILE A 165 18.74 2.45 -1.37
N LYS A 166 19.95 1.96 -1.62
CA LYS A 166 21.21 2.63 -1.25
C LYS A 166 21.42 3.94 -2.02
N GLU A 167 21.28 3.89 -3.35
CA GLU A 167 21.57 5.03 -4.21
C GLU A 167 20.60 6.19 -4.03
N ASN A 168 19.35 5.91 -3.61
CA ASN A 168 18.32 6.93 -3.46
C ASN A 168 17.94 7.21 -2.02
N ASN A 169 18.57 6.55 -1.05
CA ASN A 169 18.23 6.65 0.37
C ASN A 169 16.74 6.36 0.64
N PHE A 170 16.21 5.28 0.03
CA PHE A 170 14.81 4.88 0.17
C PHE A 170 14.58 4.07 1.44
N TYR A 171 14.54 4.75 2.57
CA TYR A 171 14.17 4.20 3.86
C TYR A 171 12.79 4.68 4.29
N TYR A 172 12.16 3.95 5.22
CA TYR A 172 10.89 4.35 5.83
C TYR A 172 11.05 5.60 6.68
N ASP A 173 10.10 6.52 6.61
CA ASP A 173 10.08 7.67 7.53
C ASP A 173 9.61 7.20 8.91
N VAL A 174 10.50 7.29 9.89
CA VAL A 174 10.22 6.85 11.28
C VAL A 174 9.20 7.73 12.01
N ASN A 175 8.86 8.89 11.46
CA ASN A 175 7.84 9.77 11.99
C ASN A 175 6.43 9.38 11.49
N VAL A 176 6.32 8.58 10.42
CA VAL A 176 5.06 8.03 9.91
C VAL A 176 4.77 6.71 10.62
N LYS A 177 3.68 6.64 11.37
CA LYS A 177 3.39 5.53 12.29
C LYS A 177 2.52 4.43 11.69
N THR A 178 1.71 4.77 10.68
CA THR A 178 0.63 3.88 10.21
C THR A 178 0.50 3.78 8.69
N CYS A 179 1.25 4.59 7.95
CA CYS A 179 1.25 4.66 6.50
C CYS A 179 2.68 4.73 5.94
N GLU A 180 3.64 4.16 6.64
CA GLU A 180 5.06 4.20 6.34
C GLU A 180 5.38 3.59 4.96
N ASP A 181 4.63 2.57 4.57
CA ASP A 181 4.73 1.92 3.27
C ASP A 181 4.24 2.84 2.15
N TRP A 182 3.06 3.44 2.29
CA TRP A 182 2.52 4.34 1.28
C TRP A 182 3.40 5.57 1.09
N ASP A 183 3.90 6.18 2.17
CA ASP A 183 4.88 7.26 2.09
C ASP A 183 6.09 6.84 1.24
N LEU A 184 6.68 5.68 1.54
CA LEU A 184 7.83 5.17 0.82
C LEU A 184 7.52 4.93 -0.67
N TRP A 185 6.37 4.35 -1.01
CA TRP A 185 5.96 4.13 -2.41
C TRP A 185 5.81 5.43 -3.18
N THR A 186 5.26 6.47 -2.57
CA THR A 186 5.13 7.80 -3.22
C THR A 186 6.48 8.45 -3.50
N ARG A 187 7.50 8.17 -2.70
CA ARG A 187 8.88 8.65 -2.94
C ARG A 187 9.60 7.82 -4.02
N ILE A 188 9.49 6.50 -3.99
CA ILE A 188 10.13 5.61 -4.95
C ILE A 188 9.58 5.84 -6.36
N VAL A 189 8.27 5.89 -6.54
CA VAL A 189 7.62 6.00 -7.86
C VAL A 189 7.97 7.26 -8.63
N GLN A 190 8.46 8.29 -7.95
CA GLN A 190 8.88 9.54 -8.58
C GLN A 190 10.23 9.43 -9.30
N LYS A 191 11.05 8.44 -8.93
CA LYS A 191 12.41 8.27 -9.45
C LYS A 191 12.65 6.91 -10.11
N GLN A 192 11.83 5.91 -9.79
CA GLN A 192 12.06 4.51 -10.14
C GLN A 192 10.78 3.85 -10.64
N ILE A 193 10.94 2.85 -11.50
CA ILE A 193 9.84 2.02 -11.99
C ILE A 193 9.52 0.96 -10.93
N ILE A 194 8.26 0.91 -10.51
CA ILE A 194 7.72 -0.09 -9.59
C ILE A 194 6.45 -0.70 -10.17
N VAL A 195 6.28 -2.02 -10.04
CA VAL A 195 5.17 -2.76 -10.66
C VAL A 195 4.62 -3.85 -9.74
N ASN A 196 3.40 -4.31 -9.98
CA ASN A 196 2.92 -5.56 -9.39
C ASN A 196 2.80 -6.63 -10.47
N LEU A 197 3.18 -7.86 -10.15
CA LEU A 197 2.85 -9.02 -10.96
C LEU A 197 1.35 -9.29 -10.87
N PRO A 198 0.72 -9.82 -11.92
CA PRO A 198 -0.70 -10.21 -11.89
C PRO A 198 -0.97 -11.47 -11.07
N ASP A 199 0.06 -12.19 -10.68
CA ASP A 199 -0.02 -13.45 -9.95
C ASP A 199 -0.42 -13.24 -8.49
N PHE A 200 -1.28 -14.13 -7.98
CA PHE A 200 -1.66 -14.18 -6.56
C PHE A 200 -0.67 -15.07 -5.81
N LEU A 201 0.28 -14.46 -5.12
CA LEU A 201 1.40 -15.16 -4.49
C LEU A 201 1.47 -14.99 -2.97
N LEU A 202 0.43 -14.42 -2.37
CA LEU A 202 0.35 -14.21 -0.93
C LEU A 202 -1.07 -14.31 -0.40
N LYS A 203 -1.21 -14.73 0.85
CA LYS A 203 -2.44 -14.64 1.64
C LYS A 203 -2.19 -13.67 2.79
N ASN A 204 -2.91 -12.54 2.77
CA ASN A 204 -2.88 -11.55 3.83
C ASN A 204 -3.92 -11.88 4.89
N ARG A 205 -3.46 -12.06 6.12
CA ARG A 205 -4.31 -12.43 7.25
C ARG A 205 -4.97 -11.20 7.87
N ILE A 206 -6.29 -11.27 8.05
CA ILE A 206 -7.05 -10.26 8.77
C ILE A 206 -7.03 -10.62 10.25
N VAL A 207 -6.15 -9.97 11.02
CA VAL A 207 -6.05 -10.19 12.46
C VAL A 207 -6.82 -9.13 13.25
N SER A 208 -7.41 -9.53 14.38
CA SER A 208 -8.18 -8.62 15.24
C SER A 208 -7.32 -7.56 15.94
N THR A 209 -6.04 -7.87 16.14
CA THR A 209 -5.04 -7.04 16.83
C THR A 209 -4.30 -6.07 15.92
N SER A 210 -4.66 -5.97 14.63
CA SER A 210 -4.01 -5.06 13.68
C SER A 210 -3.98 -3.62 14.21
N ASN A 211 -2.80 -3.00 14.22
CA ASN A 211 -2.53 -1.65 14.77
C ASN A 211 -3.47 -0.53 14.26
N HIS A 212 -4.07 -0.73 13.07
CA HIS A 212 -4.95 0.28 12.46
C HIS A 212 -6.38 0.32 13.04
N ARG A 213 -6.75 -0.58 13.98
CA ARG A 213 -8.15 -0.76 14.42
C ARG A 213 -8.54 0.03 15.67
N SER A 214 -7.59 0.53 16.47
CA SER A 214 -7.93 1.41 17.58
C SER A 214 -8.47 2.75 17.07
N ILE A 215 -9.40 3.38 17.82
CA ILE A 215 -9.98 4.69 17.45
C ILE A 215 -8.89 5.76 17.36
N GLU A 216 -7.92 5.73 18.24
CA GLU A 216 -6.80 6.68 18.27
C GLU A 216 -5.89 6.50 17.05
N ASN A 217 -5.48 5.27 16.76
CA ASN A 217 -4.66 4.96 15.58
C ASN A 217 -5.40 5.29 14.28
N LYS A 218 -6.73 5.11 14.24
CA LYS A 218 -7.52 5.50 13.06
C LYS A 218 -7.44 7.00 12.79
N LYS A 219 -7.48 7.85 13.82
CA LYS A 219 -7.36 9.31 13.66
C LYS A 219 -5.96 9.73 13.19
N ILE A 220 -4.92 9.11 13.76
CA ILE A 220 -3.53 9.31 13.33
C ILE A 220 -3.38 8.88 11.87
N HIS A 221 -3.83 7.69 11.54
CA HIS A 221 -3.81 7.13 10.18
C HIS A 221 -4.44 8.06 9.14
N LEU A 222 -5.62 8.62 9.41
CA LEU A 222 -6.28 9.53 8.48
C LEU A 222 -5.53 10.85 8.30
N LYS A 223 -4.90 11.37 9.36
CA LYS A 223 -4.05 12.56 9.29
C LYS A 223 -2.78 12.32 8.48
N GLU A 224 -2.08 11.22 8.74
CA GLU A 224 -0.89 10.83 7.98
C GLU A 224 -1.21 10.66 6.49
N ARG A 225 -2.30 9.97 6.17
CA ARG A 225 -2.80 9.85 4.79
C ARG A 225 -3.01 11.21 4.13
N SER A 226 -3.59 12.15 4.85
CA SER A 226 -3.84 13.50 4.32
C SER A 226 -2.53 14.24 4.01
N ILE A 227 -1.51 14.07 4.85
CA ILE A 227 -0.18 14.65 4.62
C ILE A 227 0.49 14.00 3.41
N ILE A 228 0.51 12.68 3.33
CA ILE A 228 1.10 11.92 2.23
C ILE A 228 0.43 12.30 0.90
N ILE A 229 -0.91 12.29 0.87
CA ILE A 229 -1.69 12.69 -0.31
C ILE A 229 -1.34 14.13 -0.72
N SER A 230 -1.39 15.08 0.20
CA SER A 230 -1.08 16.49 -0.09
C SER A 230 0.31 16.64 -0.69
N ASN A 231 1.32 16.00 -0.09
CA ASN A 231 2.70 16.06 -0.58
C ASN A 231 2.84 15.42 -1.96
N TYR A 232 2.21 14.27 -2.17
CA TYR A 232 2.28 13.57 -3.45
C TYR A 232 1.50 14.30 -4.55
N TRP A 233 0.34 14.92 -4.26
CA TRP A 233 -0.43 15.70 -5.22
C TRP A 233 0.32 16.91 -5.75
N LYS A 234 1.18 17.53 -4.95
CA LYS A 234 2.06 18.62 -5.41
C LYS A 234 2.95 18.21 -6.59
N THR A 235 3.33 16.94 -6.70
CA THR A 235 4.11 16.43 -7.84
C THR A 235 3.31 16.38 -9.14
N PHE A 236 2.00 16.60 -9.08
CA PHE A 236 1.07 16.70 -10.20
C PHE A 236 0.49 18.11 -10.36
N ASP A 237 1.15 19.14 -9.80
CA ASP A 237 0.75 20.55 -9.82
C ASP A 237 -0.58 20.84 -9.10
N ILE A 238 -1.03 19.93 -8.21
CA ILE A 238 -2.25 20.10 -7.43
C ILE A 238 -1.90 20.45 -6.00
N SER A 239 -2.23 21.67 -5.59
CA SER A 239 -1.96 22.20 -4.25
C SER A 239 -3.22 22.22 -3.39
N LEU A 240 -3.45 21.13 -2.65
CA LEU A 240 -4.42 21.05 -1.56
C LEU A 240 -3.67 20.80 -0.26
N SER A 241 -4.03 21.53 0.80
CA SER A 241 -3.40 21.34 2.11
C SER A 241 -3.81 20.00 2.72
N PRO A 242 -3.03 19.45 3.69
CA PRO A 242 -3.44 18.25 4.43
C PRO A 242 -4.82 18.38 5.09
N GLU A 243 -5.17 19.56 5.59
CA GLU A 243 -6.46 19.86 6.21
C GLU A 243 -7.60 19.78 5.19
N GLN A 244 -7.39 20.36 3.98
CA GLN A 244 -8.35 20.27 2.89
C GLN A 244 -8.54 18.81 2.43
N ILE A 245 -7.43 18.04 2.30
CA ILE A 245 -7.51 16.61 1.97
C ILE A 245 -8.27 15.85 3.06
N PHE A 246 -7.97 16.11 4.33
CA PHE A 246 -8.67 15.48 5.46
C PHE A 246 -10.18 15.77 5.39
N GLU A 247 -10.54 17.02 5.23
CA GLU A 247 -11.92 17.46 5.08
C GLU A 247 -12.62 16.75 3.90
N TYR A 248 -11.97 16.73 2.73
CA TYR A 248 -12.59 16.16 1.52
C TYR A 248 -12.75 14.64 1.56
N TYR A 249 -11.87 13.93 2.26
CA TYR A 249 -11.85 12.47 2.19
C TYR A 249 -12.28 11.76 3.47
N TYR A 250 -12.12 12.38 4.65
CA TYR A 250 -12.20 11.64 5.90
C TYR A 250 -13.09 12.27 6.96
N ASP A 251 -13.32 13.58 6.93
CA ASP A 251 -14.13 14.21 7.95
C ASP A 251 -15.61 13.84 7.76
N THR A 252 -16.21 13.25 8.81
CA THR A 252 -17.62 12.85 8.87
C THR A 252 -18.48 13.86 9.62
N ASP A 253 -17.85 14.80 10.34
CA ASP A 253 -18.53 15.71 11.27
C ASP A 253 -18.74 17.10 10.69
N ILE A 254 -18.40 17.29 9.42
CA ILE A 254 -18.50 18.59 8.78
C ILE A 254 -19.97 18.96 8.62
N ASN A 255 -20.31 20.10 9.20
CA ASN A 255 -21.50 20.84 8.82
C ASN A 255 -21.22 21.49 7.43
N ILE A 256 -21.33 20.66 6.38
CA ILE A 256 -20.88 20.96 5.00
C ILE A 256 -21.73 22.09 4.34
N GLN A 257 -22.62 22.76 5.08
CA GLN A 257 -23.47 23.81 4.52
C GLN A 257 -22.66 25.01 3.99
N ASP A 258 -21.53 25.31 4.63
CA ASP A 258 -20.70 26.43 4.20
C ASP A 258 -19.73 26.03 3.07
N ASN A 259 -19.95 26.58 1.88
CA ASN A 259 -19.06 26.45 0.72
C ASN A 259 -18.98 25.05 0.05
N PHE A 260 -19.92 24.11 0.30
CA PHE A 260 -19.92 22.78 -0.33
C PHE A 260 -19.72 22.84 -1.85
N LEU A 261 -20.49 23.68 -2.53
CA LEU A 261 -20.41 23.79 -3.99
C LEU A 261 -19.06 24.33 -4.47
N TYR A 262 -18.47 25.24 -3.73
CA TYR A 262 -17.12 25.75 -4.01
C TYR A 262 -16.08 24.65 -3.85
N LYS A 263 -16.14 23.89 -2.76
CA LYS A 263 -15.24 22.77 -2.49
C LYS A 263 -15.40 21.64 -3.51
N LEU A 264 -16.63 21.29 -3.84
CA LEU A 264 -16.94 20.32 -4.90
C LEU A 264 -16.37 20.77 -6.26
N LYS A 265 -16.45 22.05 -6.57
CA LYS A 265 -15.85 22.61 -7.79
C LYS A 265 -14.34 22.42 -7.80
N ILE A 266 -13.63 22.72 -6.70
CA ILE A 266 -12.19 22.55 -6.58
C ILE A 266 -11.79 21.09 -6.83
N LEU A 267 -12.51 20.13 -6.21
CA LEU A 267 -12.24 18.70 -6.43
C LEU A 267 -12.47 18.30 -7.89
N ILE A 268 -13.56 18.76 -8.51
CA ILE A 268 -13.86 18.45 -9.92
C ILE A 268 -12.76 19.01 -10.82
N ASP A 269 -12.36 20.25 -10.62
CA ASP A 269 -11.34 20.90 -11.44
C ASP A 269 -9.99 20.17 -11.29
N SER A 270 -9.58 19.82 -10.05
CA SER A 270 -8.38 19.03 -9.77
C SER A 270 -8.43 17.64 -10.43
N PHE A 271 -9.56 16.93 -10.36
CA PHE A 271 -9.71 15.62 -10.95
C PHE A 271 -9.74 15.65 -12.49
N ASN A 272 -10.35 16.69 -13.06
CA ASN A 272 -10.31 16.91 -14.52
C ASN A 272 -8.88 17.17 -14.98
N GLU A 273 -8.12 17.96 -14.24
CA GLU A 273 -6.71 18.23 -14.54
C GLU A 273 -5.87 16.97 -14.49
N LEU A 274 -5.98 16.19 -13.41
CA LEU A 274 -5.32 14.88 -13.29
C LEU A 274 -5.65 13.97 -14.47
N PHE A 275 -6.94 13.87 -14.82
CA PHE A 275 -7.38 13.01 -15.90
C PHE A 275 -6.83 13.47 -17.25
N LEU A 276 -6.96 14.75 -17.56
CA LEU A 276 -6.56 15.28 -18.86
C LEU A 276 -5.03 15.29 -19.07
N LYS A 277 -4.27 15.59 -18.01
CA LYS A 277 -2.79 15.66 -18.11
C LYS A 277 -2.13 14.29 -18.04
N HIS A 278 -2.64 13.38 -17.23
CA HIS A 278 -1.89 12.19 -16.83
C HIS A 278 -2.56 10.86 -17.23
N ALA A 279 -3.89 10.82 -17.35
CA ALA A 279 -4.58 9.57 -17.63
C ALA A 279 -4.82 9.30 -19.13
N LEU A 280 -4.58 10.27 -20.01
CA LEU A 280 -4.84 10.10 -21.45
C LEU A 280 -3.96 9.02 -22.07
N ASN A 281 -2.73 8.86 -21.56
CA ASN A 281 -1.74 7.91 -22.06
C ASN A 281 -1.83 6.52 -21.37
N LEU A 282 -2.78 6.32 -20.46
CA LEU A 282 -3.03 5.00 -19.87
C LEU A 282 -3.63 4.05 -20.90
N GLU A 283 -3.38 2.77 -20.73
CA GLU A 283 -4.11 1.71 -21.42
C GLU A 283 -5.61 1.83 -21.16
N LYS A 284 -6.42 1.32 -22.09
CA LYS A 284 -7.88 1.50 -22.07
C LYS A 284 -8.53 1.08 -20.75
N GLU A 285 -8.13 -0.05 -20.19
CA GLU A 285 -8.71 -0.57 -18.94
C GLU A 285 -8.24 0.24 -17.72
N ASP A 286 -6.96 0.59 -17.64
CA ASP A 286 -6.39 1.43 -16.58
C ASP A 286 -7.02 2.83 -16.58
N LYS A 287 -7.22 3.41 -17.76
CA LYS A 287 -7.92 4.68 -17.93
C LYS A 287 -9.36 4.61 -17.42
N LYS A 288 -10.06 3.52 -17.72
CA LYS A 288 -11.42 3.29 -17.23
C LYS A 288 -11.45 3.15 -15.72
N ASN A 289 -10.52 2.38 -15.14
CA ASN A 289 -10.41 2.16 -13.70
C ASN A 289 -10.05 3.46 -12.96
N PHE A 290 -9.15 4.27 -13.51
CA PHE A 290 -8.82 5.57 -12.96
C PHE A 290 -10.02 6.55 -13.00
N SER A 291 -10.69 6.61 -14.13
CA SER A 291 -11.92 7.42 -14.29
C SER A 291 -13.00 7.00 -13.27
N TYR A 292 -13.18 5.69 -13.07
CA TYR A 292 -14.11 5.17 -12.08
C TYR A 292 -13.71 5.55 -10.64
N MET A 293 -12.42 5.47 -10.32
CA MET A 293 -11.89 5.85 -9.01
C MET A 293 -12.14 7.35 -8.72
N LEU A 294 -11.86 8.23 -9.67
CA LEU A 294 -12.14 9.66 -9.53
C LEU A 294 -13.63 9.93 -9.30
N ALA A 295 -14.49 9.29 -10.09
CA ALA A 295 -15.94 9.43 -9.96
C ALA A 295 -16.42 8.97 -8.59
N ARG A 296 -15.90 7.84 -8.08
CA ARG A 296 -16.24 7.31 -6.76
C ARG A 296 -15.82 8.27 -5.65
N LYS A 297 -14.64 8.87 -5.73
CA LYS A 297 -14.17 9.86 -4.73
C LYS A 297 -15.08 11.11 -4.68
N LEU A 298 -15.54 11.60 -5.82
CA LEU A 298 -16.52 12.69 -5.87
C LEU A 298 -17.87 12.30 -5.24
N LEU A 299 -18.34 11.08 -5.51
CA LEU A 299 -19.57 10.55 -4.92
C LEU A 299 -19.46 10.35 -3.41
N ASP A 300 -18.33 9.84 -2.92
CA ASP A 300 -18.10 9.65 -1.49
C ASP A 300 -18.06 11.00 -0.76
N TYR A 301 -17.49 12.03 -1.36
CA TYR A 301 -17.55 13.39 -0.84
C TYR A 301 -19.00 13.92 -0.80
N TRP A 302 -19.74 13.75 -1.89
CA TRP A 302 -21.13 14.19 -1.94
C TRP A 302 -22.03 13.44 -0.93
N LYS A 303 -21.88 12.12 -0.79
CA LYS A 303 -22.68 11.32 0.16
C LYS A 303 -22.51 11.74 1.61
N ARG A 304 -21.37 12.30 1.97
CA ARG A 304 -21.09 12.83 3.31
C ARG A 304 -21.69 14.22 3.53
N SER A 305 -22.11 14.91 2.46
CA SER A 305 -22.78 16.20 2.58
C SER A 305 -24.21 16.02 3.05
N THR A 306 -24.72 17.00 3.81
CA THR A 306 -26.14 17.09 4.20
C THR A 306 -27.05 17.53 3.07
N ILE A 307 -26.48 17.86 1.91
CA ILE A 307 -27.22 18.34 0.75
C ILE A 307 -28.01 17.18 0.12
N SER A 308 -29.30 17.40 -0.11
CA SER A 308 -30.18 16.42 -0.70
C SER A 308 -29.62 15.78 -1.96
N LYS A 309 -29.69 14.45 -2.04
CA LYS A 309 -29.34 13.66 -3.24
C LYS A 309 -30.08 14.12 -4.50
N TYR A 310 -31.18 14.81 -4.33
CA TYR A 310 -32.03 15.34 -5.42
C TYR A 310 -31.78 16.82 -5.72
N ASN A 311 -30.74 17.45 -5.17
CA ASN A 311 -30.44 18.84 -5.47
C ASN A 311 -30.04 18.98 -6.96
N PRO A 312 -30.86 19.61 -7.80
CA PRO A 312 -30.64 19.68 -9.23
C PRO A 312 -29.39 20.48 -9.60
N PHE A 313 -28.97 21.39 -8.74
CA PHE A 313 -27.77 22.20 -8.99
C PHE A 313 -26.48 21.36 -8.81
N VAL A 314 -26.44 20.46 -7.84
CA VAL A 314 -25.31 19.50 -7.68
C VAL A 314 -25.23 18.60 -8.90
N TRP A 315 -26.37 18.10 -9.38
CA TRP A 315 -26.46 17.30 -10.61
C TRP A 315 -25.97 18.07 -11.83
N PHE A 316 -26.40 19.31 -11.98
CA PHE A 316 -25.94 20.17 -13.05
C PHE A 316 -24.42 20.33 -13.05
N VAL A 317 -23.80 20.62 -11.88
CA VAL A 317 -22.35 20.75 -11.73
C VAL A 317 -21.63 19.44 -12.07
N LEU A 318 -22.10 18.30 -11.58
CA LEU A 318 -21.50 17.00 -11.87
C LEU A 318 -21.60 16.64 -13.36
N LEU A 319 -22.76 16.83 -13.97
CA LEU A 319 -22.99 16.46 -15.37
C LEU A 319 -22.29 17.39 -16.38
N THR A 320 -22.13 18.68 -16.04
CA THR A 320 -21.58 19.67 -16.97
C THR A 320 -20.09 19.87 -16.82
N ARG A 321 -19.53 19.65 -15.63
CA ARG A 321 -18.12 19.92 -15.34
C ARG A 321 -17.21 18.71 -15.29
N VAL A 322 -17.75 17.52 -15.07
CA VAL A 322 -16.92 16.30 -14.99
C VAL A 322 -16.59 15.78 -16.39
N LYS A 323 -15.30 15.75 -16.73
CA LYS A 323 -14.80 15.38 -18.07
C LYS A 323 -14.37 13.91 -18.21
N PHE A 324 -14.39 13.12 -17.13
CA PHE A 324 -14.04 11.71 -17.20
C PHE A 324 -15.30 10.84 -17.39
N MET A 325 -15.29 10.04 -18.44
CA MET A 325 -16.46 9.44 -19.11
C MET A 325 -17.36 8.50 -18.29
N ASN A 326 -16.92 7.95 -17.16
CA ASN A 326 -17.72 6.94 -16.43
C ASN A 326 -18.58 7.51 -15.29
N THR A 327 -18.49 8.79 -15.02
CA THR A 327 -19.18 9.44 -13.89
C THR A 327 -20.70 9.32 -14.01
N VAL A 328 -21.24 9.51 -15.21
CA VAL A 328 -22.69 9.43 -15.46
C VAL A 328 -23.24 8.01 -15.25
N ARG A 329 -22.48 6.97 -15.63
CA ARG A 329 -22.89 5.57 -15.41
C ARG A 329 -22.88 5.19 -13.95
N LEU A 330 -21.82 5.61 -13.22
CA LEU A 330 -21.68 5.34 -11.79
C LEU A 330 -22.78 6.06 -10.98
N ILE A 331 -23.03 7.32 -11.31
CA ILE A 331 -24.08 8.11 -10.67
C ILE A 331 -25.46 7.48 -10.90
N LYS A 332 -25.75 7.02 -12.13
CA LYS A 332 -27.00 6.30 -12.43
C LYS A 332 -27.14 4.98 -11.66
N SER A 333 -26.07 4.22 -11.47
CA SER A 333 -26.12 2.94 -10.74
C SER A 333 -26.32 3.08 -9.22
N GLN A 334 -26.18 4.27 -8.66
CA GLN A 334 -26.34 4.54 -7.23
C GLN A 334 -27.71 5.19 -6.91
N LEU A 335 -28.50 5.48 -7.93
CA LEU A 335 -29.87 6.04 -7.81
C LEU A 335 -30.96 4.97 -7.93
N ASN A 336 -30.62 3.81 -8.46
CA ASN A 336 -31.44 2.60 -8.47
C ASN A 336 -31.09 1.73 -7.25
#